data_630cba8a3f3c532082563e9a18f2721c
#
_entry.id   630cba8a3f3c532082563e9a18f2721c
#
_cell.length_a   1.000
_cell.length_b   1.000
_cell.length_c   1.000
_cell.angle_alpha   90.00
_cell.angle_beta   90.00
_cell.angle_gamma   90.00
#
_symmetry.space_group_name_H-M   'P 1'
#
loop_
_entity.id
_entity.type
_entity.pdbx_description
1 polymer ?
#
loop_
_entity_poly.entity_id
_entity_poly.type
_entity_poly.pdbx_seq_one_letter_code
_entity_poly.pdbx_strand_id
1 'polypeptide(L)'
;MRLTSKGRYAVRAMLDLTAHTNGNPVRLQEISTRQGISLHYLEQLFRKLRNGRVVKSVRGPGGGYVPARSMDEISIKDILECVGENINPARDIVGAEGGIGNTVEFTLSKTYFENLGLLMQEYLETTSLGDLIRKSKDIKNVVGEVAGKDKSEGVSSSYSTNAHLGEVNQ
;
A
#
# COMPACT_ATOMS: atom_id res chain seq x y z
N MET A 1 10.76 -11.79 -8.81
CA MET A 1 9.54 -11.50 -8.01
C MET A 1 8.49 -10.83 -8.90
N ARG A 2 7.34 -11.44 -9.04
CA ARG A 2 6.22 -10.89 -9.82
C ARG A 2 5.04 -10.65 -8.88
N LEU A 3 4.87 -9.43 -8.39
CA LEU A 3 3.69 -9.05 -7.63
C LEU A 3 2.49 -8.91 -8.55
N THR A 4 1.54 -9.81 -8.40
CA THR A 4 0.30 -9.81 -9.17
C THR A 4 -0.73 -8.84 -8.58
N SER A 5 -1.83 -8.62 -9.28
CA SER A 5 -2.97 -7.84 -8.74
C SER A 5 -3.48 -8.44 -7.42
N LYS A 6 -3.37 -9.76 -7.25
CA LYS A 6 -3.77 -10.50 -6.06
C LYS A 6 -3.02 -10.01 -4.81
N GLY A 7 -1.69 -9.96 -4.85
CA GLY A 7 -0.88 -9.46 -3.74
C GLY A 7 -1.17 -8.01 -3.41
N ARG A 8 -1.23 -7.15 -4.44
CA ARG A 8 -1.55 -5.71 -4.26
C ARG A 8 -2.92 -5.48 -3.63
N TYR A 9 -3.94 -6.23 -4.06
CA TYR A 9 -5.28 -6.12 -3.50
C TYR A 9 -5.36 -6.67 -2.08
N ALA A 10 -4.63 -7.74 -1.77
CA ALA A 10 -4.56 -8.28 -0.42
C ALA A 10 -3.95 -7.27 0.56
N VAL A 11 -2.80 -6.68 0.24
CA VAL A 11 -2.18 -5.64 1.07
C VAL A 11 -3.11 -4.43 1.23
N ARG A 12 -3.73 -3.97 0.14
CA ARG A 12 -4.65 -2.82 0.18
C ARG A 12 -5.88 -3.08 1.03
N ALA A 13 -6.46 -4.27 0.94
CA ALA A 13 -7.62 -4.67 1.75
C ALA A 13 -7.27 -4.84 3.23
N MET A 14 -6.06 -5.33 3.55
CA MET A 14 -5.57 -5.45 4.92
C MET A 14 -5.28 -4.07 5.55
N LEU A 15 -4.75 -3.12 4.79
CA LEU A 15 -4.58 -1.74 5.25
C LEU A 15 -5.93 -1.09 5.54
N ASP A 16 -6.92 -1.29 4.68
CA ASP A 16 -8.29 -0.79 4.88
C ASP A 16 -8.93 -1.41 6.12
N LEU A 17 -8.87 -2.73 6.27
CA LEU A 17 -9.34 -3.43 7.45
C LEU A 17 -8.73 -2.84 8.74
N THR A 18 -7.41 -2.70 8.76
CA THR A 18 -6.69 -2.25 9.94
C THR A 18 -7.00 -0.80 10.28
N ALA A 19 -7.17 0.05 9.27
CA ALA A 19 -7.49 1.47 9.47
C ALA A 19 -8.92 1.71 9.99
N HIS A 20 -9.85 0.78 9.74
CA HIS A 20 -11.27 0.95 10.06
C HIS A 20 -11.79 0.02 11.17
N THR A 21 -10.98 -0.92 11.65
CA THR A 21 -11.45 -1.90 12.65
C THR A 21 -11.80 -1.26 13.99
N ASN A 22 -11.06 -0.26 14.48
CA ASN A 22 -11.30 0.41 15.77
C ASN A 22 -11.82 -0.54 16.86
N GLY A 23 -11.35 -1.78 16.88
CA GLY A 23 -11.81 -2.85 17.79
C GLY A 23 -13.07 -3.60 17.34
N ASN A 24 -13.76 -3.15 16.29
CA ASN A 24 -14.96 -3.79 15.75
C ASN A 24 -14.68 -4.53 14.45
N PRO A 25 -15.43 -5.61 14.13
CA PRO A 25 -15.30 -6.29 12.85
C PRO A 25 -15.71 -5.40 11.69
N VAL A 26 -14.95 -5.48 10.57
CA VAL A 26 -15.24 -4.79 9.32
C VAL A 26 -15.80 -5.77 8.30
N ARG A 27 -16.88 -5.39 7.62
CA ARG A 27 -17.50 -6.21 6.58
C ARG A 27 -16.75 -6.09 5.26
N LEU A 28 -16.64 -7.21 4.52
CA LEU A 28 -16.01 -7.18 3.20
C LEU A 28 -16.75 -6.27 2.20
N GLN A 29 -18.06 -6.10 2.36
CA GLN A 29 -18.85 -5.17 1.57
C GLN A 29 -18.37 -3.73 1.73
N GLU A 30 -18.01 -3.32 2.94
CA GLU A 30 -17.48 -1.99 3.23
C GLU A 30 -16.12 -1.78 2.59
N ILE A 31 -15.22 -2.77 2.70
CA ILE A 31 -13.91 -2.75 2.04
C ILE A 31 -14.08 -2.71 0.51
N SER A 32 -15.01 -3.50 -0.03
CA SER A 32 -15.36 -3.52 -1.46
C SER A 32 -15.74 -2.13 -1.96
N THR A 33 -16.64 -1.46 -1.25
CA THR A 33 -17.12 -0.12 -1.60
C THR A 33 -15.99 0.92 -1.52
N ARG A 34 -15.21 0.93 -0.43
CA ARG A 34 -14.12 1.91 -0.25
C ARG A 34 -12.97 1.72 -1.23
N GLN A 35 -12.64 0.46 -1.53
CA GLN A 35 -11.45 0.13 -2.32
C GLN A 35 -11.73 -0.16 -3.79
N GLY A 36 -13.00 -0.27 -4.20
CA GLY A 36 -13.35 -0.61 -5.57
C GLY A 36 -12.88 -2.02 -5.99
N ILE A 37 -12.85 -2.97 -5.04
CA ILE A 37 -12.49 -4.37 -5.27
C ILE A 37 -13.77 -5.19 -5.18
N SER A 38 -14.01 -6.12 -6.14
CA SER A 38 -15.24 -6.92 -6.12
C SER A 38 -15.36 -7.73 -4.82
N LEU A 39 -16.57 -7.80 -4.27
CA LEU A 39 -16.85 -8.55 -3.03
C LEU A 39 -16.44 -10.01 -3.16
N HIS A 40 -16.81 -10.65 -4.27
CA HIS A 40 -16.43 -12.06 -4.52
C HIS A 40 -14.92 -12.28 -4.50
N TYR A 41 -14.15 -11.34 -5.05
CA TYR A 41 -12.70 -11.43 -5.03
C TYR A 41 -12.13 -11.25 -3.61
N LEU A 42 -12.67 -10.30 -2.85
CA LEU A 42 -12.31 -10.12 -1.44
C LEU A 42 -12.61 -11.37 -0.60
N GLU A 43 -13.74 -12.05 -0.83
CA GLU A 43 -14.07 -13.30 -0.14
C GLU A 43 -13.01 -14.38 -0.38
N GLN A 44 -12.51 -14.50 -1.62
CA GLN A 44 -11.44 -15.44 -1.94
C GLN A 44 -10.11 -15.06 -1.24
N LEU A 45 -9.75 -13.79 -1.24
CA LEU A 45 -8.54 -13.29 -0.56
C LEU A 45 -8.64 -13.51 0.96
N PHE A 46 -9.75 -13.11 1.57
CA PHE A 46 -9.93 -13.21 3.02
C PHE A 46 -10.07 -14.65 3.51
N ARG A 47 -10.55 -15.59 2.68
CA ARG A 47 -10.47 -17.01 2.97
C ARG A 47 -9.01 -17.46 3.12
N LYS A 48 -8.12 -17.05 2.23
CA LYS A 48 -6.68 -17.36 2.29
C LYS A 48 -6.02 -16.69 3.49
N LEU A 49 -6.26 -15.41 3.72
CA LEU A 49 -5.73 -14.66 4.86
C LEU A 49 -6.18 -15.26 6.21
N ARG A 50 -7.42 -15.75 6.29
CA ARG A 50 -7.92 -16.47 7.48
C ARG A 50 -7.22 -17.81 7.67
N ASN A 51 -7.03 -18.58 6.61
CA ASN A 51 -6.31 -19.85 6.67
C ASN A 51 -4.85 -19.65 7.11
N GLY A 52 -4.20 -18.57 6.68
CA GLY A 52 -2.86 -18.17 7.10
C GLY A 52 -2.83 -17.43 8.46
N ARG A 53 -3.96 -17.35 9.17
CA ARG A 53 -4.06 -16.71 10.51
C ARG A 53 -3.63 -15.24 10.53
N VAL A 54 -3.81 -14.54 9.43
CA VAL A 54 -3.58 -13.08 9.33
C VAL A 54 -4.84 -12.33 9.75
N VAL A 55 -6.03 -12.89 9.48
CA VAL A 55 -7.32 -12.36 9.94
C VAL A 55 -8.15 -13.41 10.66
N LYS A 56 -9.08 -12.95 11.50
CA LYS A 56 -10.15 -13.75 12.13
C LYS A 56 -11.50 -13.29 11.62
N SER A 57 -12.44 -14.23 11.45
CA SER A 57 -13.85 -13.92 11.14
C SER A 57 -14.66 -13.89 12.42
N VAL A 58 -15.53 -12.89 12.54
CA VAL A 58 -16.51 -12.76 13.62
C VAL A 58 -17.90 -13.02 13.04
N ARG A 59 -18.66 -13.95 13.61
CA ARG A 59 -20.00 -14.33 13.18
C ARG A 59 -21.08 -13.50 13.85
N GLY A 60 -22.26 -13.43 13.24
CA GLY A 60 -23.46 -12.84 13.82
C GLY A 60 -23.80 -11.44 13.31
N PRO A 61 -24.86 -10.80 13.85
CA PRO A 61 -25.21 -9.42 13.54
C PRO A 61 -24.04 -8.49 13.89
N GLY A 62 -23.58 -7.69 12.94
CA GLY A 62 -22.37 -6.89 13.14
C GLY A 62 -21.06 -7.64 12.96
N GLY A 63 -21.11 -8.89 12.46
CA GLY A 63 -19.91 -9.68 12.15
C GLY A 63 -19.13 -9.15 10.94
N GLY A 64 -17.95 -9.74 10.73
CA GLY A 64 -17.01 -9.34 9.69
C GLY A 64 -15.65 -9.94 9.93
N TYR A 65 -14.60 -9.18 9.67
CA TYR A 65 -13.22 -9.58 9.88
C TYR A 65 -12.48 -8.60 10.78
N VAL A 66 -11.54 -9.13 11.54
CA VAL A 66 -10.58 -8.37 12.34
C VAL A 66 -9.17 -8.92 12.07
N PRO A 67 -8.09 -8.13 12.24
CA PRO A 67 -6.73 -8.65 12.26
C PRO A 67 -6.60 -9.74 13.32
N ALA A 68 -5.86 -10.81 13.03
CA ALA A 68 -5.68 -11.92 13.97
C ALA A 68 -4.63 -11.63 15.06
N ARG A 69 -3.74 -10.69 14.79
CA ARG A 69 -2.62 -10.24 15.62
C ARG A 69 -2.55 -8.72 15.61
N SER A 70 -1.68 -8.13 16.41
CA SER A 70 -1.37 -6.71 16.33
C SER A 70 -0.91 -6.34 14.89
N MET A 71 -1.25 -5.14 14.45
CA MET A 71 -0.80 -4.63 13.13
C MET A 71 0.72 -4.55 13.02
N ASP A 72 1.43 -4.43 14.13
CA ASP A 72 2.89 -4.41 14.18
C ASP A 72 3.52 -5.81 14.05
N GLU A 73 2.72 -6.87 14.27
CA GLU A 73 3.13 -8.26 14.14
C GLU A 73 2.73 -8.91 12.81
N ILE A 74 1.99 -8.20 11.97
CA ILE A 74 1.59 -8.67 10.65
C ILE A 74 2.51 -8.01 9.61
N SER A 75 3.44 -8.78 9.06
CA SER A 75 4.35 -8.31 8.02
C SER A 75 3.68 -8.30 6.63
N ILE A 76 4.21 -7.52 5.72
CA ILE A 76 3.78 -7.57 4.31
C ILE A 76 4.09 -8.94 3.70
N LYS A 77 5.18 -9.58 4.12
CA LYS A 77 5.51 -10.96 3.76
C LYS A 77 4.38 -11.92 4.10
N ASP A 78 3.88 -11.90 5.35
CA ASP A 78 2.79 -12.77 5.79
C ASP A 78 1.56 -12.69 4.88
N ILE A 79 1.18 -11.47 4.51
CA ILE A 79 0.02 -11.23 3.65
C ILE A 79 0.24 -11.82 2.26
N LEU A 80 1.41 -11.56 1.65
CA LEU A 80 1.74 -12.01 0.31
C LEU A 80 1.83 -13.53 0.23
N GLU A 81 2.46 -14.18 1.20
CA GLU A 81 2.55 -15.64 1.29
C GLU A 81 1.17 -16.28 1.43
N CYS A 82 0.30 -15.75 2.30
CA CYS A 82 -1.05 -16.26 2.49
C CYS A 82 -1.86 -16.30 1.19
N VAL A 83 -1.71 -15.30 0.33
CA VAL A 83 -2.43 -15.27 -0.94
C VAL A 83 -1.72 -16.05 -2.05
N GLY A 84 -0.53 -16.61 -1.78
CA GLY A 84 0.25 -17.44 -2.70
C GLY A 84 0.99 -16.59 -3.74
N GLU A 85 1.53 -15.44 -3.33
CA GLU A 85 2.53 -14.73 -4.13
C GLU A 85 3.90 -15.41 -3.97
N ASN A 86 4.63 -15.49 -5.07
CA ASN A 86 6.02 -15.91 -5.01
C ASN A 86 6.89 -14.71 -4.64
N ILE A 87 7.32 -14.68 -3.39
CA ILE A 87 8.15 -13.59 -2.85
C ILE A 87 9.65 -13.92 -2.85
N ASN A 88 10.02 -15.10 -3.40
CA ASN A 88 11.44 -15.45 -3.53
C ASN A 88 12.00 -14.93 -4.86
N PRO A 89 12.68 -13.77 -4.87
CA PRO A 89 13.21 -13.20 -6.10
C PRO A 89 14.39 -14.01 -6.66
N ALA A 90 15.16 -14.70 -5.82
CA ALA A 90 16.32 -15.47 -6.24
C ALA A 90 15.92 -16.58 -7.23
N ARG A 91 14.73 -17.18 -7.10
CA ARG A 91 14.24 -18.24 -7.98
C ARG A 91 13.95 -17.77 -9.40
N ASP A 92 13.46 -16.53 -9.54
CA ASP A 92 13.12 -15.96 -10.84
C ASP A 92 14.33 -15.31 -11.53
N ILE A 93 15.34 -14.93 -10.77
CA ILE A 93 16.54 -14.22 -11.26
C ILE A 93 17.64 -15.21 -11.60
N VAL A 94 17.83 -16.27 -10.81
CA VAL A 94 18.91 -17.25 -10.98
C VAL A 94 18.49 -18.45 -11.83
N GLY A 95 17.19 -18.73 -11.97
CA GLY A 95 16.68 -19.94 -12.62
C GLY A 95 16.63 -19.92 -14.14
N ALA A 96 16.88 -18.79 -14.79
CA ALA A 96 16.74 -18.65 -16.25
C ALA A 96 18.08 -18.63 -17.01
N GLU A 97 19.19 -18.54 -16.34
CA GLU A 97 20.51 -18.52 -16.98
C GLU A 97 21.15 -19.92 -17.03
N GLY A 98 20.62 -20.76 -17.94
CA GLY A 98 21.27 -22.01 -18.37
C GLY A 98 22.47 -21.69 -19.25
N GLY A 99 23.50 -21.07 -18.73
CA GLY A 99 24.74 -20.77 -19.43
C GLY A 99 25.93 -21.54 -18.85
N ILE A 100 26.82 -22.00 -19.71
CA ILE A 100 28.15 -22.52 -19.37
C ILE A 100 28.98 -21.33 -18.82
N GLY A 101 28.74 -20.91 -17.60
CA GLY A 101 29.34 -19.68 -17.09
C GLY A 101 30.10 -19.89 -15.80
N ASN A 102 31.39 -20.16 -15.93
CA ASN A 102 32.38 -19.99 -14.86
C ASN A 102 33.20 -18.70 -15.07
N THR A 103 32.58 -17.63 -15.58
CA THR A 103 33.25 -16.35 -15.72
C THR A 103 33.09 -15.50 -14.45
N VAL A 104 34.00 -14.60 -14.22
CA VAL A 104 33.94 -13.67 -13.09
C VAL A 104 32.67 -12.78 -13.20
N GLU A 105 32.34 -12.34 -14.40
CA GLU A 105 31.17 -11.49 -14.69
C GLU A 105 29.87 -12.21 -14.36
N PHE A 106 29.77 -13.51 -14.71
CA PHE A 106 28.61 -14.32 -14.36
C PHE A 106 28.46 -14.44 -12.84
N THR A 107 29.54 -14.72 -12.12
CA THR A 107 29.53 -14.85 -10.67
C THR A 107 29.15 -13.54 -10.00
N LEU A 108 29.72 -12.43 -10.45
CA LEU A 108 29.40 -11.10 -9.92
C LEU A 108 27.93 -10.72 -10.15
N SER A 109 27.41 -10.94 -11.35
CA SER A 109 26.01 -10.71 -11.69
C SER A 109 25.08 -11.53 -10.82
N LYS A 110 25.34 -12.83 -10.73
CA LYS A 110 24.57 -13.77 -9.89
C LYS A 110 24.54 -13.31 -8.43
N THR A 111 25.70 -13.04 -7.84
CA THR A 111 25.82 -12.62 -6.45
C THR A 111 25.08 -11.29 -6.21
N TYR A 112 25.14 -10.35 -7.15
CA TYR A 112 24.43 -9.08 -7.06
C TYR A 112 22.91 -9.29 -6.98
N PHE A 113 22.35 -10.11 -7.87
CA PHE A 113 20.92 -10.37 -7.89
C PHE A 113 20.44 -11.23 -6.71
N GLU A 114 21.26 -12.17 -6.23
CA GLU A 114 20.98 -12.90 -5.00
C GLU A 114 20.88 -11.96 -3.80
N ASN A 115 21.84 -11.05 -3.64
CA ASN A 115 21.82 -10.05 -2.58
C ASN A 115 20.62 -9.10 -2.68
N LEU A 116 20.27 -8.65 -3.89
CA LEU A 116 19.07 -7.85 -4.11
C LEU A 116 17.81 -8.61 -3.67
N GLY A 117 17.75 -9.90 -3.99
CA GLY A 117 16.66 -10.77 -3.57
C GLY A 117 16.53 -10.89 -2.04
N LEU A 118 17.64 -11.02 -1.36
CA LEU A 118 17.68 -11.06 0.11
C LEU A 118 17.20 -9.73 0.73
N LEU A 119 17.66 -8.60 0.22
CA LEU A 119 17.21 -7.27 0.69
C LEU A 119 15.70 -7.08 0.50
N MET A 120 15.16 -7.51 -0.64
CA MET A 120 13.71 -7.43 -0.87
C MET A 120 12.93 -8.32 0.10
N GLN A 121 13.42 -9.52 0.37
CA GLN A 121 12.79 -10.44 1.32
C GLN A 121 12.84 -9.88 2.75
N GLU A 122 13.97 -9.37 3.17
CA GLU A 122 14.14 -8.71 4.46
C GLU A 122 13.18 -7.51 4.61
N TYR A 123 13.09 -6.65 3.60
CA TYR A 123 12.18 -5.51 3.61
C TYR A 123 10.70 -5.93 3.74
N LEU A 124 10.27 -6.99 3.07
CA LEU A 124 8.91 -7.51 3.18
C LEU A 124 8.64 -8.13 4.55
N GLU A 125 9.63 -8.75 5.17
CA GLU A 125 9.53 -9.39 6.48
C GLU A 125 9.53 -8.38 7.62
N THR A 126 10.37 -7.36 7.52
CA THR A 126 10.53 -6.31 8.54
C THR A 126 9.50 -5.19 8.44
N THR A 127 8.82 -5.03 7.30
CA THR A 127 7.78 -4.01 7.13
C THR A 127 6.43 -4.56 7.58
N SER A 128 5.87 -3.99 8.63
CA SER A 128 4.55 -4.34 9.18
C SER A 128 3.40 -3.49 8.58
N LEU A 129 2.16 -3.93 8.79
CA LEU A 129 0.97 -3.10 8.51
C LEU A 129 0.99 -1.81 9.33
N GLY A 130 1.44 -1.89 10.60
CA GLY A 130 1.57 -0.74 11.48
C GLY A 130 2.51 0.32 10.92
N ASP A 131 3.65 -0.08 10.35
CA ASP A 131 4.60 0.85 9.72
C ASP A 131 3.98 1.59 8.54
N LEU A 132 3.23 0.89 7.68
CA LEU A 132 2.58 1.52 6.54
C LEU A 132 1.47 2.48 6.96
N ILE A 133 0.70 2.15 8.01
CA ILE A 133 -0.36 3.03 8.52
C ILE A 133 0.23 4.27 9.17
N ARG A 134 1.32 4.16 9.92
CA ARG A 134 2.04 5.31 10.49
C ARG A 134 2.55 6.23 9.39
N LYS A 135 3.22 5.71 8.38
CA LYS A 135 3.67 6.47 7.19
C LYS A 135 2.52 7.19 6.48
N SER A 136 1.31 6.60 6.43
CA SER A 136 0.17 7.25 5.79
C SER A 136 -0.35 8.46 6.55
N LYS A 137 -0.23 8.48 7.88
CA LYS A 137 -0.58 9.64 8.71
C LYS A 137 0.40 10.79 8.47
N ASP A 138 1.68 10.49 8.38
CA ASP A 138 2.71 11.49 8.08
C ASP A 138 2.48 12.14 6.70
N ILE A 139 2.17 11.33 5.68
CA ILE A 139 1.83 11.83 4.34
C ILE A 139 0.59 12.76 4.37
N LYS A 140 -0.46 12.38 5.10
CA LYS A 140 -1.68 13.21 5.22
C LYS A 140 -1.40 14.53 5.91
N ASN A 141 -0.55 14.55 6.92
CA ASN A 141 -0.15 15.76 7.62
C ASN A 141 0.62 16.70 6.67
N VAL A 142 1.58 16.18 5.93
CA VAL A 142 2.37 16.97 4.94
C VAL A 142 1.47 17.50 3.83
N VAL A 143 0.58 16.69 3.26
CA VAL A 143 -0.36 17.14 2.21
C VAL A 143 -1.36 18.16 2.75
N GLY A 144 -1.84 18.00 3.98
CA GLY A 144 -2.72 18.94 4.65
C GLY A 144 -2.06 20.32 4.89
N GLU A 145 -0.78 20.33 5.27
CA GLU A 145 0.00 21.57 5.44
C GLU A 145 0.23 22.30 4.12
N VAL A 146 0.51 21.58 3.03
CA VAL A 146 0.68 22.16 1.68
C VAL A 146 -0.64 22.75 1.17
N ALA A 147 -1.76 22.04 1.33
CA ALA A 147 -3.09 22.53 0.93
C ALA A 147 -3.58 23.69 1.80
N GLY A 148 -3.11 23.81 3.04
CA GLY A 148 -3.40 24.93 3.93
C GLY A 148 -2.65 26.22 3.57
N LYS A 149 -1.43 26.10 3.03
CA LYS A 149 -0.62 27.26 2.62
C LYS A 149 -1.13 27.92 1.35
N ASP A 150 -1.64 27.15 0.39
CA ASP A 150 -2.23 27.71 -0.86
C ASP A 150 -3.50 28.55 -0.64
N LYS A 151 -4.18 28.39 0.50
CA LYS A 151 -5.38 29.18 0.82
C LYS A 151 -5.08 30.50 1.54
N SER A 152 -3.87 30.69 2.04
CA SER A 152 -3.50 31.90 2.80
C SER A 152 -2.81 32.98 1.96
N GLU A 153 -2.39 32.68 0.71
CA GLU A 153 -1.74 33.65 -0.17
C GLU A 153 -2.64 34.27 -1.26
N GLY A 154 -3.92 33.94 -1.26
CA GLY A 154 -4.88 34.28 -2.33
C GLY A 154 -5.82 35.49 -2.06
N VAL A 155 -5.53 36.42 -1.15
CA VAL A 155 -6.36 37.65 -0.98
C VAL A 155 -5.48 38.85 -0.67
N SER A 156 -4.87 39.42 -1.68
CA SER A 156 -4.54 40.86 -1.68
C SER A 156 -4.04 41.29 -3.07
N SER A 157 -4.97 41.60 -3.98
CA SER A 157 -4.68 42.44 -5.12
C SER A 157 -5.90 43.34 -5.34
N SER A 158 -5.87 44.43 -4.64
CA SER A 158 -6.76 45.58 -4.88
C SER A 158 -6.35 46.28 -6.18
N TYR A 159 -7.11 46.05 -7.25
CA TYR A 159 -7.03 46.90 -8.42
C TYR A 159 -7.75 48.23 -8.12
N SER A 160 -6.96 49.27 -7.90
CA SER A 160 -7.41 50.67 -7.89
C SER A 160 -7.62 51.11 -9.33
N THR A 161 -8.86 51.25 -9.74
CA THR A 161 -9.24 51.86 -11.04
C THR A 161 -9.26 53.37 -10.86
N ASN A 162 -8.23 54.04 -11.32
CA ASN A 162 -8.26 55.51 -11.51
C ASN A 162 -8.91 55.82 -12.84
N ALA A 163 -10.13 56.28 -12.79
CA ALA A 163 -10.78 56.96 -13.89
C ALA A 163 -10.26 58.40 -13.95
N HIS A 164 -9.56 58.77 -15.02
CA HIS A 164 -9.24 60.16 -15.33
C HIS A 164 -10.10 60.57 -16.54
N LEU A 165 -11.06 61.41 -16.24
CA LEU A 165 -11.81 62.20 -17.23
C LEU A 165 -10.85 63.22 -17.82
N GLY A 166 -10.76 63.26 -19.13
CA GLY A 166 -10.10 64.28 -19.91
C GLY A 166 -11.06 64.79 -20.98
N GLU A 167 -11.71 65.91 -20.70
CA GLU A 167 -12.37 66.75 -21.70
C GLU A 167 -11.32 67.27 -22.65
N VAL A 168 -11.58 67.26 -23.95
CA VAL A 168 -11.10 68.31 -24.88
C VAL A 168 -12.12 68.52 -25.98
N ASN A 169 -12.54 69.80 -26.06
CA ASN A 169 -13.23 70.52 -27.13
C ASN A 169 -12.58 70.37 -28.50
N GLN A 170 -13.28 70.24 -29.52
CA GLN A 170 -13.62 71.04 -30.71
C GLN A 170 -14.26 70.23 -31.76
#